data_bcf32d2fdb55431b7077095531fdccc3
#
_entry.id   bcf32d2fdb55431b7077095531fdccc3
#
_cell.length_a   1.000
_cell.length_b   1.000
_cell.length_c   1.000
_cell.angle_alpha   90.00
_cell.angle_beta   90.00
_cell.angle_gamma   90.00
#
_symmetry.space_group_name_H-M   'P 1'
#
loop_
_entity.id
_entity.type
_entity.pdbx_description
1 polymer ?
#
loop_
_entity_poly.entity_id
_entity_poly.type
_entity_poly.pdbx_seq_one_letter_code
_entity_poly.pdbx_strand_id
1 'polypeptide(L)'
;MIELSSKIFPRVSTRGFYDLQNGKTLTNTYYEIYPPQKIETIINKSEFVIMIHGLRNNKSGALAKYIIAEKRLKRLHYKHSVIGYSYDSNIVGVQYKSTAISALKTGLIIAKKNGRNLARFILDAKKKNPLAKIRLMGHSLGAQVILSTIEILAKNSKNRNIIESIHLFGGSIPSNSFHPKKFGRSFQMIVNKKIINFYSPYDEVLKAATEEQWVDTPIGYKGSVGLNISKYTQRRVTPRNHRFASYAATLNSFP
;
A
#
# COMPACT_ATOMS: atom_id res chain seq x y z
N MET A 1 27.33 14.68 -20.04
CA MET A 1 25.92 14.32 -19.89
C MET A 1 25.89 12.83 -19.65
N ILE A 2 25.66 12.42 -18.39
CA ILE A 2 25.50 11.00 -18.03
C ILE A 2 24.07 10.68 -18.46
N GLU A 3 23.92 9.92 -19.53
CA GLU A 3 22.67 9.27 -19.88
C GLU A 3 22.22 8.43 -18.69
N LEU A 4 21.30 8.95 -17.91
CA LEU A 4 20.47 8.18 -17.04
C LEU A 4 19.61 7.28 -17.95
N SER A 5 20.18 6.16 -18.40
CA SER A 5 19.41 5.05 -18.90
C SER A 5 18.36 4.77 -17.83
N SER A 6 17.16 5.26 -18.06
CA SER A 6 16.02 5.11 -17.19
C SER A 6 15.70 3.61 -17.11
N LYS A 7 16.36 2.89 -16.22
CA LYS A 7 15.97 1.52 -15.86
C LYS A 7 14.51 1.63 -15.45
N ILE A 8 13.61 1.36 -16.40
CA ILE A 8 12.18 1.46 -16.17
C ILE A 8 11.86 0.56 -14.98
N PHE A 9 11.49 1.18 -13.86
CA PHE A 9 11.18 0.45 -12.63
C PHE A 9 9.94 -0.42 -12.87
N PRO A 10 9.96 -1.71 -12.52
CA PRO A 10 8.83 -2.60 -12.72
C PRO A 10 7.63 -2.13 -11.91
N ARG A 11 6.51 -1.90 -12.57
CA ARG A 11 5.31 -1.41 -11.91
C ARG A 11 4.02 -1.91 -12.54
N VAL A 12 3.02 -2.07 -11.71
CA VAL A 12 1.60 -2.13 -12.07
C VAL A 12 1.05 -0.72 -12.00
N SER A 13 0.25 -0.32 -12.98
CA SER A 13 -0.30 1.04 -13.05
C SER A 13 -1.81 1.01 -13.30
N THR A 14 -2.49 1.91 -12.61
CA THR A 14 -3.90 2.26 -12.85
C THR A 14 -4.04 3.78 -13.03
N ARG A 15 -2.94 4.46 -13.44
CA ARG A 15 -2.97 5.89 -13.66
C ARG A 15 -3.76 6.26 -14.89
N GLY A 16 -4.61 7.28 -14.74
CA GLY A 16 -5.57 7.70 -15.75
C GLY A 16 -6.88 6.90 -15.71
N PHE A 17 -7.03 5.98 -14.74
CA PHE A 17 -8.24 5.16 -14.61
C PHE A 17 -9.34 5.85 -13.79
N TYR A 18 -8.99 6.88 -13.05
CA TYR A 18 -9.90 7.59 -12.15
C TYR A 18 -9.78 9.10 -12.27
N ASP A 19 -10.92 9.76 -12.30
CA ASP A 19 -11.00 11.21 -12.23
C ASP A 19 -10.52 11.69 -10.84
N LEU A 20 -9.53 12.56 -10.84
CA LEU A 20 -8.92 13.09 -9.60
C LEU A 20 -9.81 14.12 -8.87
N GLN A 21 -10.88 14.59 -9.48
CA GLN A 21 -11.81 15.53 -8.86
C GLN A 21 -12.89 14.82 -8.03
N ASN A 22 -13.40 13.68 -8.53
CA ASN A 22 -14.56 13.01 -7.93
C ASN A 22 -14.40 11.49 -7.76
N GLY A 23 -13.29 10.92 -8.25
CA GLY A 23 -13.01 9.49 -8.18
C GLY A 23 -13.83 8.62 -9.14
N LYS A 24 -14.50 9.21 -10.16
CA LYS A 24 -15.24 8.47 -11.17
C LYS A 24 -14.29 7.57 -11.96
N THR A 25 -14.74 6.35 -12.27
CA THR A 25 -13.98 5.42 -13.12
C THR A 25 -14.08 5.84 -14.58
N LEU A 26 -12.93 5.91 -15.24
CA LEU A 26 -12.80 6.37 -16.65
C LEU A 26 -12.52 5.23 -17.63
N THR A 27 -12.23 4.01 -17.14
CA THR A 27 -11.91 2.84 -17.97
C THR A 27 -12.38 1.55 -17.34
N ASN A 28 -12.59 0.53 -18.16
CA ASN A 28 -12.92 -0.82 -17.71
C ASN A 28 -11.68 -1.72 -17.54
N THR A 29 -10.48 -1.23 -17.85
CA THR A 29 -9.22 -1.95 -17.66
C THR A 29 -8.91 -2.11 -16.18
N TYR A 30 -8.44 -3.29 -15.76
CA TYR A 30 -8.08 -3.53 -14.36
C TYR A 30 -6.72 -2.95 -13.99
N TYR A 31 -5.72 -3.12 -14.85
CA TYR A 31 -4.36 -2.61 -14.63
C TYR A 31 -3.54 -2.70 -15.93
N GLU A 32 -2.44 -1.98 -15.94
CA GLU A 32 -1.36 -2.08 -16.92
C GLU A 32 -0.06 -2.45 -16.23
N ILE A 33 0.87 -3.08 -16.94
CA ILE A 33 2.19 -3.49 -16.41
C ILE A 33 3.32 -2.88 -17.23
N TYR A 34 4.39 -2.44 -16.56
CA TYR A 34 5.54 -1.78 -17.17
C TYR A 34 6.87 -2.18 -16.53
N PRO A 35 7.89 -2.58 -17.32
CA PRO A 35 7.74 -3.17 -18.64
C PRO A 35 7.17 -4.60 -18.50
N PRO A 36 6.35 -5.08 -19.45
CA PRO A 36 5.70 -6.39 -19.35
C PRO A 36 6.67 -7.53 -19.09
N GLN A 37 7.73 -7.66 -19.88
CA GLN A 37 8.71 -8.74 -19.78
C GLN A 37 9.38 -8.80 -18.39
N LYS A 38 9.69 -7.63 -17.80
CA LYS A 38 10.29 -7.56 -16.48
C LYS A 38 9.33 -7.99 -15.38
N ILE A 39 8.05 -7.61 -15.48
CA ILE A 39 7.01 -8.04 -14.54
C ILE A 39 6.82 -9.56 -14.63
N GLU A 40 6.75 -10.12 -15.82
CA GLU A 40 6.64 -11.57 -16.03
C GLU A 40 7.84 -12.33 -15.43
N THR A 41 9.05 -11.85 -15.69
CA THR A 41 10.26 -12.42 -15.07
C THR A 41 10.19 -12.39 -13.54
N ILE A 42 9.65 -11.32 -12.95
CA ILE A 42 9.52 -11.20 -11.49
C ILE A 42 8.46 -12.16 -10.94
N ILE A 43 7.30 -12.26 -11.58
CA ILE A 43 6.20 -13.15 -11.17
C ILE A 43 6.67 -14.62 -11.17
N ASN A 44 7.51 -15.00 -12.12
CA ASN A 44 8.04 -16.36 -12.21
C ASN A 44 9.09 -16.69 -11.14
N LYS A 45 9.54 -15.71 -10.34
CA LYS A 45 10.43 -15.96 -9.18
C LYS A 45 9.64 -16.44 -7.97
N SER A 46 10.38 -16.97 -6.99
CA SER A 46 9.81 -17.53 -5.76
C SER A 46 9.14 -16.49 -4.86
N GLU A 47 9.58 -15.21 -4.93
CA GLU A 47 9.07 -14.16 -4.05
C GLU A 47 9.25 -12.76 -4.64
N PHE A 48 8.32 -11.85 -4.34
CA PHE A 48 8.45 -10.42 -4.62
C PHE A 48 7.59 -9.56 -3.67
N VAL A 49 7.94 -8.27 -3.62
CA VAL A 49 7.21 -7.26 -2.85
C VAL A 49 6.44 -6.35 -3.82
N ILE A 50 5.21 -5.99 -3.47
CA ILE A 50 4.47 -4.90 -4.11
C ILE A 50 4.46 -3.71 -3.16
N MET A 51 5.04 -2.57 -3.61
CA MET A 51 5.06 -1.31 -2.85
C MET A 51 3.95 -0.39 -3.34
N ILE A 52 3.01 -0.05 -2.45
CA ILE A 52 1.85 0.81 -2.69
C ILE A 52 2.08 2.17 -2.03
N HIS A 53 2.15 3.24 -2.83
CA HIS A 53 2.36 4.61 -2.33
C HIS A 53 1.08 5.22 -1.73
N GLY A 54 1.21 6.35 -1.04
CA GLY A 54 0.10 7.11 -0.47
C GLY A 54 -0.43 8.23 -1.36
N LEU A 55 -1.16 9.15 -0.76
CA LEU A 55 -1.74 10.35 -1.40
C LEU A 55 -0.65 11.33 -1.88
N ARG A 56 -1.03 12.27 -2.76
CA ARG A 56 -0.17 13.35 -3.30
C ARG A 56 1.09 12.83 -4.02
N ASN A 57 0.94 11.78 -4.81
CA ASN A 57 2.03 11.26 -5.62
C ASN A 57 1.68 11.30 -7.11
N ASN A 58 2.42 12.11 -7.86
CA ASN A 58 2.51 12.01 -9.31
C ASN A 58 3.38 10.79 -9.71
N LYS A 59 3.65 10.62 -11.01
CA LYS A 59 4.46 9.50 -11.53
C LYS A 59 5.86 9.46 -10.91
N SER A 60 6.56 10.61 -10.84
CA SER A 60 7.93 10.71 -10.29
C SER A 60 7.95 10.49 -8.78
N GLY A 61 6.99 11.04 -8.04
CA GLY A 61 6.85 10.83 -6.60
C GLY A 61 6.58 9.38 -6.24
N ALA A 62 5.78 8.67 -7.02
CA ALA A 62 5.55 7.24 -6.85
C ALA A 62 6.83 6.44 -7.12
N LEU A 63 7.52 6.72 -8.24
CA LEU A 63 8.78 6.08 -8.60
C LEU A 63 9.85 6.24 -7.50
N ALA A 64 10.00 7.44 -6.96
CA ALA A 64 10.94 7.69 -5.86
C ALA A 64 10.69 6.75 -4.66
N LYS A 65 9.42 6.46 -4.32
CA LYS A 65 9.08 5.57 -3.21
C LYS A 65 9.42 4.10 -3.50
N TYR A 66 9.27 3.66 -4.74
CA TYR A 66 9.67 2.30 -5.13
C TYR A 66 11.17 2.12 -5.04
N ILE A 67 11.95 3.11 -5.50
CA ILE A 67 13.41 3.11 -5.40
C ILE A 67 13.86 3.12 -3.94
N ILE A 68 13.22 3.91 -3.08
CA ILE A 68 13.51 3.94 -1.64
C ILE A 68 13.22 2.57 -1.01
N ALA A 69 12.08 1.96 -1.32
CA ALA A 69 11.74 0.62 -0.84
C ALA A 69 12.80 -0.40 -1.27
N GLU A 70 13.11 -0.46 -2.57
CA GLU A 70 14.11 -1.39 -3.10
C GLU A 70 15.48 -1.19 -2.44
N LYS A 71 15.97 0.05 -2.35
CA LYS A 71 17.26 0.35 -1.70
C LYS A 71 17.27 -0.05 -0.23
N ARG A 72 16.17 0.21 0.51
CA ARG A 72 16.09 -0.17 1.92
C ARG A 72 16.09 -1.68 2.10
N LEU A 73 15.27 -2.38 1.32
CA LEU A 73 15.19 -3.85 1.38
C LEU A 73 16.53 -4.51 1.02
N LYS A 74 17.23 -4.01 0.01
CA LYS A 74 18.59 -4.48 -0.35
C LYS A 74 19.58 -4.30 0.81
N ARG A 75 19.53 -3.18 1.52
CA ARG A 75 20.37 -2.95 2.72
C ARG A 75 20.04 -3.90 3.87
N LEU A 76 18.84 -4.45 3.90
CA LEU A 76 18.40 -5.49 4.84
C LEU A 76 18.58 -6.91 4.29
N HIS A 77 19.44 -7.06 3.26
CA HIS A 77 19.76 -8.34 2.61
C HIS A 77 18.57 -9.06 1.96
N TYR A 78 17.48 -8.35 1.68
CA TYR A 78 16.36 -8.91 0.94
C TYR A 78 16.71 -9.01 -0.56
N LYS A 79 16.74 -10.25 -1.09
CA LYS A 79 17.28 -10.55 -2.43
C LYS A 79 16.22 -10.52 -3.54
N HIS A 80 14.93 -10.39 -3.19
CA HIS A 80 13.86 -10.45 -4.17
C HIS A 80 13.46 -9.07 -4.69
N SER A 81 12.71 -9.05 -5.78
CA SER A 81 12.36 -7.83 -6.51
C SER A 81 11.25 -7.04 -5.84
N VAL A 82 11.24 -5.74 -6.08
CA VAL A 82 10.13 -4.83 -5.73
C VAL A 82 9.39 -4.45 -7.01
N ILE A 83 8.07 -4.58 -7.00
CA ILE A 83 7.14 -4.06 -8.01
C ILE A 83 6.45 -2.83 -7.41
N GLY A 84 6.44 -1.71 -8.11
CA GLY A 84 5.66 -0.54 -7.73
C GLY A 84 4.19 -0.71 -8.09
N TYR A 85 3.27 -0.28 -7.23
CA TYR A 85 1.86 -0.12 -7.57
C TYR A 85 1.52 1.37 -7.67
N SER A 86 1.28 1.85 -8.91
CA SER A 86 1.12 3.26 -9.26
C SER A 86 -0.35 3.57 -9.58
N TYR A 87 -0.99 4.39 -8.77
CA TYR A 87 -2.39 4.74 -8.94
C TYR A 87 -2.62 6.26 -8.89
N ASP A 88 -3.80 6.71 -9.30
CA ASP A 88 -4.20 8.11 -9.25
C ASP A 88 -4.34 8.58 -7.81
N SER A 89 -3.41 9.41 -7.35
CA SER A 89 -3.36 9.90 -5.98
C SER A 89 -2.84 11.33 -5.85
N ASN A 90 -2.56 12.00 -6.99
CA ASN A 90 -2.08 13.38 -7.00
C ASN A 90 -3.23 14.38 -6.92
N ILE A 91 -4.07 14.24 -5.90
CA ILE A 91 -5.27 15.06 -5.69
C ILE A 91 -4.85 16.42 -5.13
N VAL A 92 -5.34 17.47 -5.77
CA VAL A 92 -5.15 18.85 -5.34
C VAL A 92 -6.15 19.19 -4.25
N GLY A 93 -5.79 20.11 -3.33
CA GLY A 93 -6.71 20.62 -2.29
C GLY A 93 -6.50 20.03 -0.90
N VAL A 94 -5.77 18.91 -0.76
CA VAL A 94 -5.46 18.33 0.57
C VAL A 94 -4.67 19.28 1.47
N GLN A 95 -3.92 20.21 0.89
CA GLN A 95 -3.11 21.20 1.61
C GLN A 95 -3.91 22.41 2.10
N TYR A 96 -5.15 22.58 1.65
CA TYR A 96 -6.00 23.72 2.03
C TYR A 96 -7.13 23.24 2.94
N LYS A 97 -7.31 23.88 4.09
CA LYS A 97 -8.30 23.47 5.09
C LYS A 97 -9.73 23.41 4.51
N SER A 98 -10.08 24.35 3.64
CA SER A 98 -11.40 24.43 2.99
C SER A 98 -11.73 23.28 2.04
N THR A 99 -10.72 22.66 1.41
CA THR A 99 -10.90 21.59 0.41
C THR A 99 -10.36 20.23 0.85
N ALA A 100 -9.67 20.18 1.99
CA ALA A 100 -8.99 18.96 2.47
C ALA A 100 -9.94 17.77 2.61
N ILE A 101 -11.12 17.97 3.19
CA ILE A 101 -12.11 16.90 3.40
C ILE A 101 -12.56 16.31 2.06
N SER A 102 -12.91 17.16 1.08
CA SER A 102 -13.33 16.69 -0.25
C SER A 102 -12.22 15.95 -0.97
N ALA A 103 -11.01 16.49 -0.94
CA ALA A 103 -9.84 15.88 -1.56
C ALA A 103 -9.48 14.52 -0.91
N LEU A 104 -9.56 14.42 0.43
CA LEU A 104 -9.36 13.16 1.14
C LEU A 104 -10.44 12.13 0.82
N LYS A 105 -11.72 12.54 0.73
CA LYS A 105 -12.83 11.66 0.30
C LYS A 105 -12.60 11.11 -1.10
N THR A 106 -12.21 11.96 -2.06
CA THR A 106 -11.88 11.52 -3.42
C THR A 106 -10.72 10.53 -3.41
N GLY A 107 -9.64 10.83 -2.65
CA GLY A 107 -8.51 9.92 -2.50
C GLY A 107 -8.91 8.57 -1.93
N LEU A 108 -9.78 8.56 -0.93
CA LEU A 108 -10.30 7.34 -0.32
C LEU A 108 -11.14 6.51 -1.31
N ILE A 109 -12.00 7.15 -2.10
CA ILE A 109 -12.78 6.50 -3.15
C ILE A 109 -11.85 5.81 -4.16
N ILE A 110 -10.85 6.53 -4.66
CA ILE A 110 -9.88 6.00 -5.62
C ILE A 110 -9.08 4.85 -5.00
N ALA A 111 -8.61 4.99 -3.74
CA ALA A 111 -7.87 3.93 -3.05
C ALA A 111 -8.72 2.66 -2.86
N LYS A 112 -9.99 2.79 -2.48
CA LYS A 112 -10.92 1.67 -2.37
C LYS A 112 -11.13 0.95 -3.71
N LYS A 113 -11.32 1.69 -4.80
CA LYS A 113 -11.47 1.13 -6.15
C LYS A 113 -10.20 0.40 -6.60
N ASN A 114 -9.03 0.92 -6.27
CA ASN A 114 -7.74 0.28 -6.54
C ASN A 114 -7.55 -1.05 -5.82
N GLY A 115 -8.26 -1.31 -4.74
CA GLY A 115 -8.31 -2.63 -4.12
C GLY A 115 -8.74 -3.73 -5.09
N ARG A 116 -9.74 -3.49 -5.95
CA ARG A 116 -10.17 -4.42 -7.01
C ARG A 116 -9.07 -4.67 -8.04
N ASN A 117 -8.40 -3.63 -8.45
CA ASN A 117 -7.35 -3.71 -9.48
C ASN A 117 -6.14 -4.48 -8.96
N LEU A 118 -5.69 -4.20 -7.73
CA LEU A 118 -4.59 -4.91 -7.10
C LEU A 118 -4.95 -6.38 -6.81
N ALA A 119 -6.18 -6.65 -6.36
CA ALA A 119 -6.65 -8.03 -6.15
C ALA A 119 -6.61 -8.82 -7.47
N ARG A 120 -7.04 -8.22 -8.58
CA ARG A 120 -6.96 -8.85 -9.90
C ARG A 120 -5.52 -9.16 -10.30
N PHE A 121 -4.60 -8.21 -10.16
CA PHE A 121 -3.17 -8.43 -10.44
C PHE A 121 -2.60 -9.59 -9.61
N ILE A 122 -2.92 -9.64 -8.31
CA ILE A 122 -2.46 -10.72 -7.41
C ILE A 122 -2.98 -12.09 -7.88
N LEU A 123 -4.26 -12.18 -8.25
CA LEU A 123 -4.86 -13.42 -8.75
C LEU A 123 -4.22 -13.86 -10.08
N ASP A 124 -3.99 -12.94 -11.00
CA ASP A 124 -3.33 -13.22 -12.27
C ASP A 124 -1.88 -13.66 -12.08
N ALA A 125 -1.15 -13.02 -11.16
CA ALA A 125 0.20 -13.43 -10.78
C ALA A 125 0.22 -14.85 -10.18
N LYS A 126 -0.72 -15.16 -9.29
CA LYS A 126 -0.86 -16.49 -8.68
C LYS A 126 -1.34 -17.55 -9.67
N LYS A 127 -2.10 -17.18 -10.68
CA LYS A 127 -2.47 -18.10 -11.78
C LYS A 127 -1.22 -18.47 -12.61
N LYS A 128 -0.31 -17.52 -12.85
CA LYS A 128 0.96 -17.77 -13.55
C LYS A 128 1.96 -18.55 -12.70
N ASN A 129 2.09 -18.21 -11.42
CA ASN A 129 2.99 -18.89 -10.46
C ASN A 129 2.30 -19.06 -9.10
N PRO A 130 1.61 -20.19 -8.86
CA PRO A 130 0.90 -20.47 -7.60
C PRO A 130 1.80 -20.44 -6.36
N LEU A 131 3.08 -20.77 -6.51
CA LEU A 131 4.05 -20.86 -5.41
C LEU A 131 4.70 -19.52 -5.06
N ALA A 132 4.57 -18.50 -5.90
CA ALA A 132 5.17 -17.19 -5.63
C ALA A 132 4.67 -16.59 -4.31
N LYS A 133 5.58 -16.19 -3.44
CA LYS A 133 5.28 -15.46 -2.20
C LYS A 133 5.12 -13.99 -2.51
N ILE A 134 3.94 -13.44 -2.28
CA ILE A 134 3.62 -12.03 -2.53
C ILE A 134 3.57 -11.28 -1.20
N ARG A 135 4.42 -10.27 -1.04
CA ARG A 135 4.41 -9.38 0.13
C ARG A 135 3.90 -8.00 -0.26
N LEU A 136 3.14 -7.36 0.62
CA LEU A 136 2.63 -6.02 0.39
C LEU A 136 3.29 -5.03 1.35
N MET A 137 3.71 -3.90 0.82
CA MET A 137 4.15 -2.73 1.58
C MET A 137 3.25 -1.55 1.24
N GLY A 138 2.55 -1.00 2.23
CA GLY A 138 1.65 0.14 2.06
C GLY A 138 2.07 1.35 2.88
N HIS A 139 2.15 2.51 2.25
CA HIS A 139 2.41 3.77 2.95
C HIS A 139 1.18 4.67 2.93
N SER A 140 0.82 5.24 4.08
CA SER A 140 -0.27 6.21 4.19
C SER A 140 -1.57 5.64 3.58
N LEU A 141 -2.18 6.33 2.61
CA LEU A 141 -3.38 5.87 1.90
C LEU A 141 -3.18 4.55 1.13
N GLY A 142 -1.94 4.12 0.86
CA GLY A 142 -1.65 2.79 0.31
C GLY A 142 -2.11 1.65 1.22
N ALA A 143 -2.26 1.90 2.54
CA ALA A 143 -2.86 0.95 3.47
C ALA A 143 -4.35 0.71 3.16
N GLN A 144 -5.09 1.73 2.68
CA GLN A 144 -6.47 1.57 2.26
C GLN A 144 -6.61 0.74 0.98
N VAL A 145 -5.69 0.89 0.03
CA VAL A 145 -5.64 0.01 -1.14
C VAL A 145 -5.47 -1.44 -0.71
N ILE A 146 -4.53 -1.70 0.22
CA ILE A 146 -4.31 -3.04 0.78
C ILE A 146 -5.56 -3.57 1.48
N LEU A 147 -6.17 -2.80 2.37
CA LEU A 147 -7.39 -3.21 3.09
C LEU A 147 -8.47 -3.63 2.10
N SER A 148 -8.77 -2.79 1.11
CA SER A 148 -9.80 -3.10 0.10
C SER A 148 -9.42 -4.30 -0.78
N THR A 149 -8.12 -4.51 -1.05
CA THR A 149 -7.63 -5.72 -1.73
C THR A 149 -7.94 -6.97 -0.91
N ILE A 150 -7.63 -6.95 0.39
CA ILE A 150 -7.88 -8.07 1.30
C ILE A 150 -9.37 -8.40 1.39
N GLU A 151 -10.24 -7.39 1.50
CA GLU A 151 -11.69 -7.61 1.53
C GLU A 151 -12.20 -8.30 0.25
N ILE A 152 -11.67 -7.92 -0.91
CA ILE A 152 -12.07 -8.52 -2.18
C ILE A 152 -11.55 -9.95 -2.30
N LEU A 153 -10.30 -10.20 -1.95
CA LEU A 153 -9.72 -11.55 -1.97
C LEU A 153 -10.44 -12.47 -0.99
N ALA A 154 -10.88 -11.95 0.16
CA ALA A 154 -11.56 -12.70 1.20
C ALA A 154 -12.99 -13.19 0.82
N LYS A 155 -13.57 -12.65 -0.26
CA LYS A 155 -14.86 -13.14 -0.78
C LYS A 155 -14.80 -14.57 -1.30
N ASN A 156 -13.61 -15.09 -1.57
CA ASN A 156 -13.42 -16.48 -2.00
C ASN A 156 -12.43 -17.19 -1.06
N SER A 157 -12.89 -18.22 -0.37
CA SER A 157 -12.08 -19.01 0.57
C SER A 157 -10.89 -19.72 -0.08
N LYS A 158 -10.93 -19.98 -1.39
CA LYS A 158 -9.78 -20.51 -2.16
C LYS A 158 -8.56 -19.59 -2.14
N ASN A 159 -8.75 -18.30 -1.84
CA ASN A 159 -7.67 -17.32 -1.71
C ASN A 159 -6.98 -17.32 -0.33
N ARG A 160 -7.27 -18.31 0.53
CA ARG A 160 -6.61 -18.44 1.85
C ARG A 160 -5.08 -18.43 1.70
N ASN A 161 -4.42 -17.63 2.55
CA ASN A 161 -2.96 -17.51 2.61
C ASN A 161 -2.29 -17.05 1.29
N ILE A 162 -3.03 -16.38 0.40
CA ILE A 162 -2.50 -15.93 -0.90
C ILE A 162 -1.44 -14.83 -0.78
N ILE A 163 -1.46 -14.04 0.31
CA ILE A 163 -0.49 -13.00 0.63
C ILE A 163 0.45 -13.49 1.73
N GLU A 164 1.75 -13.43 1.50
CA GLU A 164 2.75 -13.92 2.46
C GLU A 164 2.85 -13.04 3.71
N SER A 165 2.98 -11.72 3.54
CA SER A 165 3.00 -10.75 4.65
C SER A 165 2.61 -9.34 4.21
N ILE A 166 2.23 -8.50 5.18
CA ILE A 166 1.90 -7.09 4.96
C ILE A 166 2.73 -6.22 5.91
N HIS A 167 3.27 -5.11 5.38
CA HIS A 167 3.97 -4.10 6.15
C HIS A 167 3.31 -2.74 5.88
N LEU A 168 2.77 -2.11 6.92
CA LEU A 168 2.10 -0.81 6.85
C LEU A 168 2.99 0.26 7.47
N PHE A 169 3.16 1.39 6.80
CA PHE A 169 3.98 2.51 7.23
C PHE A 169 3.12 3.77 7.32
N GLY A 170 2.85 4.26 8.53
CA GLY A 170 1.96 5.40 8.73
C GLY A 170 0.60 5.21 8.05
N GLY A 171 -0.01 4.04 8.19
CA GLY A 171 -1.22 3.65 7.44
C GLY A 171 -2.44 4.48 7.78
N SER A 172 -3.21 4.92 6.77
CA SER A 172 -4.41 5.75 6.91
C SER A 172 -5.72 4.92 6.94
N ILE A 173 -5.69 3.73 7.54
CA ILE A 173 -6.90 2.93 7.81
C ILE A 173 -7.31 3.08 9.28
N PRO A 174 -8.58 2.86 9.65
CA PRO A 174 -9.05 2.99 11.03
C PRO A 174 -8.24 2.13 12.02
N SER A 175 -8.03 2.63 13.22
CA SER A 175 -7.25 1.96 14.27
C SER A 175 -7.80 0.60 14.71
N ASN A 176 -9.09 0.34 14.48
CA ASN A 176 -9.76 -0.94 14.78
C ASN A 176 -9.83 -1.90 13.58
N SER A 177 -9.10 -1.64 12.49
CA SER A 177 -9.21 -2.42 11.26
C SER A 177 -8.86 -3.90 11.44
N PHE A 178 -7.99 -4.24 12.40
CA PHE A 178 -7.59 -5.63 12.66
C PHE A 178 -8.44 -6.33 13.72
N HIS A 179 -9.48 -5.65 14.23
CA HIS A 179 -10.42 -6.27 15.15
C HIS A 179 -11.22 -7.39 14.44
N PRO A 180 -11.42 -8.59 15.06
CA PRO A 180 -12.13 -9.71 14.43
C PRO A 180 -13.55 -9.39 13.94
N LYS A 181 -14.25 -8.45 14.61
CA LYS A 181 -15.60 -7.99 14.22
C LYS A 181 -15.57 -6.93 13.09
N LYS A 182 -14.39 -6.51 12.65
CA LYS A 182 -14.18 -5.56 11.51
C LYS A 182 -13.55 -6.32 10.34
N PHE A 183 -12.40 -5.91 9.88
CA PHE A 183 -11.71 -6.54 8.75
C PHE A 183 -10.73 -7.64 9.18
N GLY A 184 -10.51 -7.83 10.48
CA GLY A 184 -9.51 -8.75 11.01
C GLY A 184 -9.68 -10.18 10.48
N ARG A 185 -10.91 -10.72 10.40
CA ARG A 185 -11.15 -12.08 9.87
C ARG A 185 -10.68 -12.21 8.41
N SER A 186 -10.90 -11.19 7.57
CA SER A 186 -10.44 -11.17 6.19
C SER A 186 -8.91 -11.19 6.13
N PHE A 187 -8.26 -10.35 6.92
CA PHE A 187 -6.80 -10.36 7.03
C PHE A 187 -6.25 -11.69 7.55
N GLN A 188 -6.86 -12.27 8.59
CA GLN A 188 -6.47 -13.57 9.15
C GLN A 188 -6.55 -14.70 8.12
N MET A 189 -7.55 -14.67 7.24
CA MET A 189 -7.73 -15.66 6.19
C MET A 189 -6.74 -15.49 5.04
N ILE A 190 -6.53 -14.24 4.57
CA ILE A 190 -5.81 -13.96 3.33
C ILE A 190 -4.29 -13.90 3.54
N VAL A 191 -3.82 -13.47 4.70
CA VAL A 191 -2.40 -13.34 4.99
C VAL A 191 -1.87 -14.65 5.58
N ASN A 192 -0.74 -15.14 5.04
CA ASN A 192 -0.12 -16.38 5.49
C ASN A 192 0.62 -16.21 6.81
N LYS A 193 1.58 -15.30 6.90
CA LYS A 193 2.51 -15.18 8.03
C LYS A 193 2.12 -14.07 9.00
N LYS A 194 2.37 -12.81 8.62
CA LYS A 194 2.28 -11.68 9.54
C LYS A 194 1.86 -10.38 8.87
N ILE A 195 1.32 -9.49 9.70
CA ILE A 195 1.03 -8.10 9.37
C ILE A 195 1.77 -7.25 10.39
N ILE A 196 2.63 -6.35 9.93
CA ILE A 196 3.37 -5.43 10.80
C ILE A 196 2.95 -4.01 10.49
N ASN A 197 2.46 -3.29 11.50
CA ASN A 197 2.13 -1.88 11.42
C ASN A 197 3.21 -1.05 12.09
N PHE A 198 3.88 -0.20 11.32
CA PHE A 198 4.82 0.81 11.81
C PHE A 198 4.06 2.11 12.01
N TYR A 199 3.83 2.51 13.26
CA TYR A 199 3.06 3.69 13.63
C TYR A 199 3.87 4.69 14.45
N SER A 200 3.46 5.96 14.40
CA SER A 200 4.12 7.02 15.15
C SER A 200 3.10 7.99 15.75
N PRO A 201 3.06 8.13 17.07
CA PRO A 201 2.28 9.21 17.73
C PRO A 201 2.80 10.61 17.41
N TYR A 202 3.96 10.71 16.78
CA TYR A 202 4.58 11.97 16.37
C TYR A 202 4.38 12.28 14.88
N ASP A 203 3.55 11.51 14.19
CA ASP A 203 3.20 11.76 12.79
C ASP A 203 2.23 12.94 12.70
N GLU A 204 2.77 14.14 12.48
CA GLU A 204 2.02 15.39 12.47
C GLU A 204 0.92 15.43 11.39
N VAL A 205 1.12 14.75 10.25
CA VAL A 205 0.11 14.71 9.17
C VAL A 205 -1.10 13.90 9.60
N LEU A 206 -0.87 12.71 10.19
CA LEU A 206 -1.96 11.86 10.67
C LEU A 206 -2.60 12.44 11.94
N LYS A 207 -1.81 13.10 12.79
CA LYS A 207 -2.30 13.82 13.96
C LYS A 207 -3.25 14.94 13.54
N ALA A 208 -2.83 15.85 12.66
CA ALA A 208 -3.64 16.96 12.18
C ALA A 208 -4.94 16.47 11.50
N ALA A 209 -4.87 15.43 10.65
CA ALA A 209 -6.05 14.86 10.02
C ALA A 209 -7.06 14.28 11.03
N THR A 210 -6.59 13.79 12.18
CA THR A 210 -7.43 13.27 13.27
C THR A 210 -8.03 14.40 14.09
N GLU A 211 -7.24 15.39 14.48
CA GLU A 211 -7.66 16.55 15.31
C GLU A 211 -8.68 17.43 14.57
N GLU A 212 -8.50 17.60 13.27
CA GLU A 212 -9.45 18.31 12.40
C GLU A 212 -10.67 17.44 12.00
N GLN A 213 -10.77 16.22 12.53
CA GLN A 213 -11.86 15.27 12.25
C GLN A 213 -12.06 14.95 10.76
N TRP A 214 -11.00 15.04 9.95
CA TRP A 214 -11.06 14.71 8.54
C TRP A 214 -11.13 13.20 8.29
N VAL A 215 -10.61 12.41 9.22
CA VAL A 215 -10.58 10.95 9.18
C VAL A 215 -10.75 10.37 10.60
N ASP A 216 -11.25 9.15 10.69
CA ASP A 216 -11.17 8.36 11.92
C ASP A 216 -9.70 8.18 12.34
N THR A 217 -9.44 7.99 13.63
CA THR A 217 -8.07 7.80 14.14
C THR A 217 -7.31 6.73 13.33
N PRO A 218 -6.27 7.13 12.56
CA PRO A 218 -5.56 6.20 11.71
C PRO A 218 -4.66 5.27 12.52
N ILE A 219 -4.55 4.02 12.05
CA ILE A 219 -3.66 3.02 12.66
C ILE A 219 -2.19 3.42 12.62
N GLY A 220 -1.80 4.24 11.66
CA GLY A 220 -0.44 4.79 11.54
C GLY A 220 -0.11 5.88 12.54
N TYR A 221 -1.13 6.47 13.21
CA TYR A 221 -0.96 7.50 14.24
C TYR A 221 -0.88 6.90 15.64
N LYS A 222 -1.94 6.23 16.10
CA LYS A 222 -2.01 5.70 17.47
C LYS A 222 -1.80 4.19 17.58
N GLY A 223 -1.55 3.50 16.46
CA GLY A 223 -1.55 2.05 16.43
C GLY A 223 -2.96 1.47 16.42
N SER A 224 -3.07 0.16 16.58
CA SER A 224 -4.36 -0.52 16.70
C SER A 224 -4.88 -0.47 18.13
N VAL A 225 -6.18 -0.31 18.29
CA VAL A 225 -6.86 -0.32 19.58
C VAL A 225 -7.77 -1.54 19.71
N GLY A 226 -7.88 -2.09 20.93
CA GLY A 226 -8.71 -3.24 21.23
C GLY A 226 -8.12 -4.57 20.78
N LEU A 227 -8.99 -5.58 20.66
CA LEU A 227 -8.61 -6.93 20.26
C LEU A 227 -8.16 -6.99 18.81
N ASN A 228 -7.05 -7.63 18.54
CA ASN A 228 -6.51 -7.87 17.22
C ASN A 228 -6.40 -9.35 16.88
N ILE A 229 -6.37 -9.66 15.58
CA ILE A 229 -6.07 -11.01 15.10
C ILE A 229 -4.63 -11.43 15.43
N SER A 230 -4.38 -12.73 15.54
CA SER A 230 -3.07 -13.28 15.96
C SER A 230 -1.91 -12.96 15.00
N LYS A 231 -2.21 -12.78 13.70
CA LYS A 231 -1.18 -12.44 12.70
C LYS A 231 -0.75 -10.97 12.72
N TYR A 232 -1.42 -10.11 13.48
CA TYR A 232 -1.12 -8.68 13.56
C TYR A 232 -0.15 -8.38 14.68
N THR A 233 0.85 -7.55 14.35
CA THR A 233 1.76 -6.92 15.31
C THR A 233 1.96 -5.46 14.96
N GLN A 234 2.36 -4.65 15.94
CA GLN A 234 2.64 -3.23 15.71
C GLN A 234 3.96 -2.82 16.34
N ARG A 235 4.63 -1.86 15.69
CA ARG A 235 5.89 -1.29 16.14
C ARG A 235 5.77 0.23 16.17
N ARG A 236 5.97 0.80 17.36
CA ARG A 236 6.13 2.24 17.51
C ARG A 236 7.47 2.66 16.92
N VAL A 237 7.46 3.69 16.07
CA VAL A 237 8.65 4.23 15.40
C VAL A 237 8.67 5.76 15.47
N THR A 238 9.83 6.35 15.25
CA THR A 238 10.05 7.81 15.28
C THR A 238 10.57 8.32 13.93
N PRO A 239 9.75 8.30 12.87
CA PRO A 239 10.13 8.89 11.60
C PRO A 239 10.23 10.42 11.75
N ARG A 240 11.13 11.06 10.99
CA ARG A 240 11.28 12.53 11.00
C ARG A 240 10.02 13.27 10.53
N ASN A 241 9.20 12.63 9.68
CA ASN A 241 7.96 13.18 9.12
C ASN A 241 7.14 12.04 8.48
N HIS A 242 5.96 12.36 7.96
CA HIS A 242 5.06 11.39 7.31
C HIS A 242 5.58 10.80 5.99
N ARG A 243 6.69 11.25 5.45
CA ARG A 243 7.20 10.75 4.15
C ARG A 243 7.65 9.29 4.27
N PHE A 244 7.40 8.51 3.24
CA PHE A 244 7.80 7.10 3.20
C PHE A 244 9.30 6.88 3.46
N ALA A 245 10.17 7.77 2.97
CA ALA A 245 11.61 7.70 3.22
C ALA A 245 11.94 7.67 4.73
N SER A 246 11.24 8.49 5.53
CA SER A 246 11.43 8.56 6.97
C SER A 246 10.97 7.28 7.67
N TYR A 247 9.83 6.73 7.28
CA TYR A 247 9.36 5.44 7.79
C TYR A 247 10.25 4.28 7.33
N ALA A 248 10.66 4.25 6.07
CA ALA A 248 11.56 3.21 5.56
C ALA A 248 12.90 3.19 6.29
N ALA A 249 13.40 4.35 6.75
CA ALA A 249 14.63 4.42 7.55
C ALA A 249 14.50 3.71 8.91
N THR A 250 13.31 3.59 9.48
CA THR A 250 13.08 2.89 10.76
C THR A 250 12.94 1.37 10.64
N LEU A 251 12.89 0.84 9.43
CA LEU A 251 12.77 -0.60 9.19
C LEU A 251 14.12 -1.29 9.40
N ASN A 252 14.27 -2.05 10.48
CA ASN A 252 15.55 -2.68 10.88
C ASN A 252 15.68 -4.15 10.45
N SER A 253 14.59 -4.77 10.04
CA SER A 253 14.56 -6.16 9.54
C SER A 253 13.46 -6.35 8.52
N PHE A 254 13.66 -7.25 7.56
CA PHE A 254 12.67 -7.65 6.57
C PHE A 254 13.04 -9.05 6.04
N PRO A 255 12.09 -9.95 5.79
CA PRO A 255 10.64 -9.84 5.99
C PRO A 255 10.17 -9.99 7.43
#